data_325afecfda47ce66fad871374b1faefc
#
_entry.id   325afecfda47ce66fad871374b1faefc
#
_cell.length_a   1.000
_cell.length_b   1.000
_cell.length_c   1.000
_cell.angle_alpha   90.00
_cell.angle_beta   90.00
_cell.angle_gamma   90.00
#
_symmetry.space_group_name_H-M   'P 1'
#
loop_
_entity.id
_entity.type
_entity.pdbx_description
1 polymer ?
#
loop_
_entity_poly.entity_id
_entity_poly.type
_entity_poly.pdbx_seq_one_letter_code
_entity_poly.pdbx_strand_id
1 'polypeptide(L)'
;MSLSQPLPERLRPSELALFVGQSHLAERLTTLLEGPRLPSLLLFGPPGCGKSTLALLLARARGGNVLRLSAPEAGLQQLRRQLPGVDILVLDELHRFSKAQQDFFLPLLESGDLTMIATTTENPSFSVTRQLLSRLHVLRLRQLGRP
;
A
#
# COMPACT_ATOMS: atom_id res chain seq x y z
N MET A 1 15.40 5.39 -9.45
CA MET A 1 14.58 6.61 -9.55
C MET A 1 15.07 7.61 -8.54
N SER A 2 15.29 8.80 -8.99
CA SER A 2 15.74 9.86 -8.09
C SER A 2 14.56 10.52 -7.40
N LEU A 3 14.56 10.50 -6.08
CA LEU A 3 13.57 11.21 -5.28
C LEU A 3 13.87 12.70 -5.16
N SER A 4 15.01 13.15 -5.70
CA SER A 4 15.38 14.56 -5.68
C SER A 4 14.61 15.39 -6.71
N GLN A 5 14.01 14.75 -7.71
CA GLN A 5 13.18 15.45 -8.68
C GLN A 5 11.77 15.61 -8.14
N PRO A 6 11.17 16.79 -8.31
CA PRO A 6 9.79 16.97 -7.87
C PRO A 6 8.87 15.99 -8.61
N LEU A 7 8.03 15.33 -7.86
CA LEU A 7 7.00 14.49 -8.46
C LEU A 7 5.93 15.41 -9.06
N PRO A 8 5.39 15.06 -10.24
CA PRO A 8 4.23 15.76 -10.75
C PRO A 8 3.10 15.69 -9.73
N GLU A 9 2.35 16.76 -9.58
CA GLU A 9 1.22 16.79 -8.65
C GLU A 9 0.19 15.70 -8.95
N ARG A 10 0.05 15.37 -10.24
CA ARG A 10 -0.86 14.33 -10.68
C ARG A 10 -0.22 13.49 -11.77
N LEU A 11 0.02 12.25 -11.45
CA LEU A 11 0.35 11.24 -12.45
C LEU A 11 -0.93 10.49 -12.80
N ARG A 12 -1.12 10.20 -14.08
CA ARG A 12 -2.21 9.29 -14.48
C ARG A 12 -1.88 7.89 -13.96
N PRO A 13 -2.91 7.08 -13.71
CA PRO A 13 -2.68 5.72 -13.20
C PRO A 13 -1.71 4.91 -14.06
N SER A 14 -1.82 4.99 -15.38
CA SER A 14 -0.91 4.30 -16.27
C SER A 14 0.54 4.79 -16.15
N GLU A 15 0.71 6.09 -15.89
CA GLU A 15 2.03 6.68 -15.69
C GLU A 15 2.67 6.24 -14.38
N LEU A 16 1.86 6.02 -13.35
CA LEU A 16 2.37 5.52 -12.07
C LEU A 16 3.06 4.17 -12.24
N ALA A 17 2.43 3.26 -12.96
CA ALA A 17 3.01 1.94 -13.20
C ALA A 17 4.31 2.04 -14.00
N LEU A 18 4.34 2.90 -15.02
CA LEU A 18 5.54 3.12 -15.82
C LEU A 18 6.65 3.78 -15.00
N PHE A 19 6.28 4.75 -14.16
CA PHE A 19 7.22 5.48 -13.32
C PHE A 19 7.98 4.55 -12.36
N VAL A 20 7.32 3.53 -11.84
CA VAL A 20 7.95 2.55 -10.94
C VAL A 20 8.43 1.29 -11.64
N GLY A 21 8.36 1.24 -12.97
CA GLY A 21 8.84 0.09 -13.73
C GLY A 21 7.91 -1.11 -13.70
N GLN A 22 6.63 -0.92 -13.41
CA GLN A 22 5.65 -2.00 -13.28
C GLN A 22 4.55 -1.87 -14.34
N SER A 23 4.97 -1.82 -15.59
CA SER A 23 4.05 -1.57 -16.72
C SER A 23 2.89 -2.58 -16.81
N HIS A 24 3.11 -3.82 -16.34
CA HIS A 24 2.06 -4.84 -16.34
C HIS A 24 0.88 -4.50 -15.41
N LEU A 25 1.05 -3.54 -14.51
CA LEU A 25 -0.01 -3.12 -13.60
C LEU A 25 -0.79 -1.90 -14.10
N ALA A 26 -0.43 -1.35 -15.25
CA ALA A 26 -1.01 -0.08 -15.71
C ALA A 26 -2.53 -0.11 -15.78
N GLU A 27 -3.12 -1.15 -16.37
CA GLU A 27 -4.57 -1.26 -16.50
C GLU A 27 -5.25 -1.44 -15.15
N ARG A 28 -4.68 -2.26 -14.29
CA ARG A 28 -5.24 -2.49 -12.95
C ARG A 28 -5.22 -1.23 -12.12
N LEU A 29 -4.13 -0.47 -12.16
CA LEU A 29 -4.03 0.79 -11.44
C LEU A 29 -5.01 1.82 -11.97
N THR A 30 -5.19 1.88 -13.28
CA THR A 30 -6.19 2.76 -13.88
C THR A 30 -7.58 2.43 -13.36
N THR A 31 -7.95 1.17 -13.39
CA THR A 31 -9.26 0.72 -12.90
C THR A 31 -9.45 1.07 -11.42
N LEU A 32 -8.45 0.81 -10.60
CA LEU A 32 -8.52 1.05 -9.16
C LEU A 32 -8.67 2.54 -8.83
N LEU A 33 -7.90 3.40 -9.50
CA LEU A 33 -7.90 4.83 -9.21
C LEU A 33 -9.09 5.58 -9.80
N GLU A 34 -9.69 5.05 -10.85
CA GLU A 34 -10.89 5.65 -11.45
C GLU A 34 -12.17 5.28 -10.71
N GLY A 35 -12.12 4.26 -9.87
CA GLY A 35 -13.26 3.86 -9.07
C GLY A 35 -13.63 4.89 -8.01
N PRO A 36 -14.86 4.83 -7.49
CA PRO A 36 -15.33 5.80 -6.47
C PRO A 36 -14.56 5.69 -5.16
N ARG A 37 -14.05 4.51 -4.87
CA ARG A 37 -13.22 4.27 -3.66
C ARG A 37 -12.03 3.42 -4.03
N LEU A 38 -10.87 3.80 -3.50
CA LEU A 38 -9.68 2.97 -3.61
C LEU A 38 -9.83 1.81 -2.63
N PRO A 39 -9.79 0.57 -3.08
CA PRO A 39 -9.80 -0.56 -2.14
C PRO A 39 -8.46 -0.63 -1.41
N SER A 40 -8.45 -1.31 -0.26
CA SER A 40 -7.19 -1.58 0.43
C SER A 40 -6.36 -2.57 -0.38
N LEU A 41 -5.06 -2.30 -0.45
CA LEU A 41 -4.14 -3.00 -1.33
C LEU A 41 -2.99 -3.62 -0.55
N LEU A 42 -2.50 -4.74 -1.05
CA LEU A 42 -1.23 -5.32 -0.60
C LEU A 42 -0.31 -5.44 -1.81
N LEU A 43 0.80 -4.71 -1.76
CA LEU A 43 1.81 -4.74 -2.81
C LEU A 43 2.87 -5.76 -2.42
N PHE A 44 2.97 -6.84 -3.18
CA PHE A 44 3.85 -7.96 -2.92
C PHE A 44 4.92 -8.03 -3.99
N GLY A 45 6.16 -8.15 -3.59
CA GLY A 45 7.27 -8.29 -4.53
C GLY A 45 8.62 -8.28 -3.85
N PRO A 46 9.68 -8.58 -4.61
CA PRO A 46 11.03 -8.62 -4.07
C PRO A 46 11.54 -7.25 -3.62
N PRO A 47 12.61 -7.22 -2.79
CA PRO A 47 13.23 -5.95 -2.43
C PRO A 47 13.65 -5.17 -3.68
N GLY A 48 13.52 -3.85 -3.63
CA GLY A 48 13.96 -2.98 -4.72
C GLY A 48 13.06 -2.96 -5.94
N CYS A 49 11.86 -3.52 -5.85
CA CYS A 49 10.92 -3.52 -6.99
C CYS A 49 10.00 -2.30 -7.04
N GLY A 50 10.14 -1.36 -6.10
CA GLY A 50 9.36 -0.12 -6.11
C GLY A 50 8.06 -0.15 -5.33
N LYS A 51 7.85 -1.14 -4.45
CA LYS A 51 6.62 -1.28 -3.67
C LYS A 51 6.28 -0.03 -2.87
N SER A 52 7.23 0.43 -2.06
CA SER A 52 7.00 1.58 -1.18
C SER A 52 6.75 2.85 -1.98
N THR A 53 7.49 3.04 -3.07
CA THR A 53 7.30 4.18 -3.96
C THR A 53 5.90 4.15 -4.57
N LEU A 54 5.49 3.01 -5.09
CA LEU A 54 4.15 2.88 -5.69
C LEU A 54 3.06 3.11 -4.66
N ALA A 55 3.21 2.57 -3.45
CA ALA A 55 2.24 2.77 -2.37
C ALA A 55 2.04 4.26 -2.07
N LEU A 56 3.13 5.01 -1.94
CA LEU A 56 3.05 6.44 -1.67
C LEU A 56 2.43 7.22 -2.83
N LEU A 57 2.79 6.86 -4.07
CA LEU A 57 2.22 7.52 -5.24
C LEU A 57 0.72 7.27 -5.36
N LEU A 58 0.27 6.05 -5.09
CA LEU A 58 -1.16 5.72 -5.09
C LEU A 58 -1.91 6.51 -4.02
N ALA A 59 -1.35 6.58 -2.82
CA ALA A 59 -1.97 7.33 -1.72
C ALA A 59 -2.09 8.81 -2.08
N ARG A 60 -1.04 9.40 -2.63
CA ARG A 60 -1.06 10.81 -3.03
C ARG A 60 -2.01 11.07 -4.19
N ALA A 61 -2.05 10.16 -5.15
CA ALA A 61 -2.96 10.29 -6.29
C ALA A 61 -4.41 10.30 -5.84
N ARG A 62 -4.73 9.50 -4.82
CA ARG A 62 -6.10 9.45 -4.29
C ARG A 62 -6.42 10.66 -3.45
N GLY A 63 -5.46 11.18 -2.71
CA GLY A 63 -5.63 12.35 -1.84
C GLY A 63 -6.16 12.02 -0.45
N GLY A 64 -6.32 13.05 0.37
CA GLY A 64 -6.73 12.91 1.75
C GLY A 64 -5.55 12.90 2.70
N ASN A 65 -5.81 12.54 3.96
CA ASN A 65 -4.79 12.48 4.98
C ASN A 65 -4.07 11.14 4.93
N VAL A 66 -2.79 11.17 4.62
CA VAL A 66 -1.96 9.98 4.45
C VAL A 66 -0.99 9.87 5.62
N LEU A 67 -0.95 8.68 6.24
CA LEU A 67 0.04 8.36 7.26
C LEU A 67 0.86 7.18 6.77
N ARG A 68 2.17 7.27 6.92
CA ARG A 68 3.08 6.17 6.62
C ARG A 68 3.68 5.62 7.90
N LEU A 69 3.56 4.31 8.09
CA LEU A 69 4.13 3.60 9.23
C LEU A 69 4.92 2.39 8.76
N SER A 70 5.94 2.05 9.51
CA SER A 70 6.72 0.84 9.31
C SER A 70 6.64 -0.03 10.56
N ALA A 71 6.51 -1.34 10.38
CA ALA A 71 6.78 -2.26 11.47
C ALA A 71 8.31 -2.28 11.68
N PRO A 72 8.81 -2.48 12.87
CA PRO A 72 8.18 -2.78 14.14
C PRO A 72 7.86 -1.57 15.02
N GLU A 73 7.89 -0.37 14.45
CA GLU A 73 7.76 0.87 15.22
C GLU A 73 6.32 1.17 15.63
N ALA A 74 5.35 0.49 15.02
CA ALA A 74 3.94 0.78 15.21
C ALA A 74 3.28 -0.19 16.18
N GLY A 75 3.45 0.05 17.49
CA GLY A 75 2.70 -0.67 18.51
C GLY A 75 1.22 -0.27 18.51
N LEU A 76 0.37 -1.08 19.15
CA LEU A 76 -1.08 -0.84 19.17
C LEU A 76 -1.44 0.52 19.75
N GLN A 77 -0.77 0.96 20.80
CA GLN A 77 -1.03 2.27 21.39
C GLN A 77 -0.73 3.39 20.42
N GLN A 78 0.37 3.28 19.70
CA GLN A 78 0.74 4.26 18.69
C GLN A 78 -0.28 4.30 17.55
N LEU A 79 -0.74 3.14 17.10
CA LEU A 79 -1.77 3.05 16.08
C LEU A 79 -3.05 3.74 16.53
N ARG A 80 -3.49 3.49 17.75
CA ARG A 80 -4.70 4.12 18.28
C ARG A 80 -4.59 5.64 18.36
N ARG A 81 -3.40 6.16 18.59
CA ARG A 81 -3.19 7.61 18.69
C ARG A 81 -3.06 8.28 17.33
N GLN A 82 -2.45 7.61 16.36
CA GLN A 82 -2.11 8.21 15.08
C GLN A 82 -3.17 8.04 14.00
N LEU A 83 -3.98 7.00 14.09
CA LEU A 83 -4.94 6.70 13.02
C LEU A 83 -6.16 7.60 12.96
N PRO A 84 -6.67 8.21 14.06
CA PRO A 84 -7.83 9.08 13.92
C PRO A 84 -7.58 10.20 12.91
N GLY A 85 -8.51 10.36 11.96
CA GLY A 85 -8.41 11.37 10.90
C GLY A 85 -7.57 10.98 9.70
N VAL A 86 -6.97 9.79 9.71
CA VAL A 86 -6.21 9.28 8.58
C VAL A 86 -7.14 8.63 7.58
N ASP A 87 -7.01 9.01 6.32
CA ASP A 87 -7.81 8.42 5.23
C ASP A 87 -7.10 7.22 4.62
N ILE A 88 -5.80 7.32 4.42
CA ILE A 88 -5.00 6.26 3.82
C ILE A 88 -3.78 5.98 4.69
N LEU A 89 -3.63 4.73 5.09
CA LEU A 89 -2.44 4.27 5.79
C LEU A 89 -1.53 3.51 4.83
N VAL A 90 -0.32 3.99 4.66
CA VAL A 90 0.73 3.26 3.95
C VAL A 90 1.54 2.50 4.98
N LEU A 91 1.45 1.17 4.94
CA LEU A 91 2.05 0.29 5.94
C LEU A 91 3.14 -0.55 5.31
N ASP A 92 4.39 -0.22 5.61
CA ASP A 92 5.52 -0.96 5.07
C ASP A 92 5.78 -2.23 5.86
N GLU A 93 6.13 -3.30 5.14
CA GLU A 93 6.54 -4.58 5.72
C GLU A 93 5.46 -5.21 6.61
N LEU A 94 4.26 -5.36 6.06
CA LEU A 94 3.12 -5.95 6.79
C LEU A 94 3.46 -7.29 7.44
N HIS A 95 4.35 -8.08 6.82
CA HIS A 95 4.76 -9.38 7.34
C HIS A 95 5.43 -9.31 8.72
N ARG A 96 5.88 -8.14 9.15
CA ARG A 96 6.53 -7.95 10.45
C ARG A 96 5.54 -7.60 11.56
N PHE A 97 4.27 -7.42 11.21
CA PHE A 97 3.24 -7.14 12.21
C PHE A 97 2.72 -8.44 12.80
N SER A 98 2.52 -8.47 14.13
CA SER A 98 1.95 -9.62 14.81
C SER A 98 0.50 -9.85 14.40
N LYS A 99 -0.03 -11.02 14.72
CA LYS A 99 -1.44 -11.31 14.48
C LYS A 99 -2.36 -10.30 15.16
N ALA A 100 -2.05 -9.93 16.40
CA ALA A 100 -2.86 -8.95 17.13
C ALA A 100 -2.85 -7.59 16.46
N GLN A 101 -1.69 -7.16 15.95
CA GLN A 101 -1.59 -5.92 15.21
C GLN A 101 -2.36 -5.98 13.89
N GLN A 102 -2.27 -7.10 13.19
CA GLN A 102 -3.03 -7.29 11.95
C GLN A 102 -4.54 -7.27 12.22
N ASP A 103 -4.98 -7.94 13.28
CA ASP A 103 -6.40 -7.97 13.64
C ASP A 103 -6.92 -6.57 14.03
N PHE A 104 -6.06 -5.71 14.53
CA PHE A 104 -6.43 -4.34 14.88
C PHE A 104 -7.01 -3.57 13.69
N PHE A 105 -6.52 -3.83 12.49
CA PHE A 105 -6.97 -3.11 11.30
C PHE A 105 -8.30 -3.59 10.76
N LEU A 106 -8.73 -4.80 11.10
CA LEU A 106 -9.92 -5.40 10.49
C LEU A 106 -11.18 -4.53 10.61
N PRO A 107 -11.56 -4.06 11.81
CA PRO A 107 -12.79 -3.24 11.89
C PRO A 107 -12.70 -1.96 11.08
N LEU A 108 -11.52 -1.35 11.00
CA LEU A 108 -11.32 -0.11 10.26
C LEU A 108 -11.45 -0.31 8.75
N LEU A 109 -10.96 -1.43 8.26
CA LEU A 109 -11.08 -1.77 6.84
C LEU A 109 -12.50 -2.18 6.49
N GLU A 110 -13.16 -2.93 7.36
CA GLU A 110 -14.52 -3.38 7.14
C GLU A 110 -15.51 -2.23 7.12
N SER A 111 -15.34 -1.24 7.99
CA SER A 111 -16.21 -0.07 8.04
C SER A 111 -15.95 0.91 6.88
N GLY A 112 -14.79 0.81 6.25
CA GLY A 112 -14.39 1.76 5.23
C GLY A 112 -13.83 3.07 5.77
N ASP A 113 -13.61 3.15 7.09
CA ASP A 113 -13.03 4.35 7.71
C ASP A 113 -11.58 4.56 7.33
N LEU A 114 -10.90 3.49 6.97
CA LEU A 114 -9.49 3.51 6.62
C LEU A 114 -9.25 2.70 5.36
N THR A 115 -8.46 3.25 4.44
CA THR A 115 -7.89 2.51 3.32
C THR A 115 -6.44 2.20 3.64
N MET A 116 -6.04 0.95 3.48
CA MET A 116 -4.66 0.53 3.73
C MET A 116 -3.98 0.22 2.42
N ILE A 117 -2.76 0.71 2.25
CA ILE A 117 -1.87 0.27 1.17
C ILE A 117 -0.63 -0.30 1.86
N ALA A 118 -0.58 -1.62 1.95
CA ALA A 118 0.51 -2.31 2.63
C ALA A 118 1.50 -2.87 1.64
N THR A 119 2.74 -3.05 2.09
CA THR A 119 3.79 -3.68 1.28
C THR A 119 4.34 -4.89 2.02
N THR A 120 4.81 -5.89 1.28
CA THR A 120 5.49 -7.05 1.83
C THR A 120 6.45 -7.67 0.81
N THR A 121 7.56 -8.21 1.29
CA THR A 121 8.48 -9.01 0.47
C THR A 121 8.19 -10.50 0.58
N GLU A 122 7.41 -10.91 1.58
CA GLU A 122 7.13 -12.32 1.83
C GLU A 122 5.80 -12.73 1.20
N ASN A 123 5.68 -14.03 0.92
CA ASN A 123 4.43 -14.56 0.37
C ASN A 123 3.27 -14.27 1.35
N PRO A 124 2.25 -13.54 0.89
CA PRO A 124 1.14 -13.17 1.78
C PRO A 124 0.41 -14.36 2.41
N SER A 125 0.40 -15.52 1.75
CA SER A 125 -0.24 -16.72 2.29
C SER A 125 0.36 -17.17 3.62
N PHE A 126 1.63 -16.84 3.87
CA PHE A 126 2.33 -17.25 5.08
C PHE A 126 2.47 -16.15 6.11
N SER A 127 2.41 -14.90 5.68
CA SER A 127 2.77 -13.77 6.54
C SER A 127 1.60 -12.88 6.93
N VAL A 128 0.48 -13.00 6.24
CA VAL A 128 -0.72 -12.19 6.50
C VAL A 128 -1.83 -13.10 6.98
N THR A 129 -2.56 -12.66 8.01
CA THR A 129 -3.70 -13.45 8.49
C THR A 129 -4.74 -13.59 7.39
N ARG A 130 -5.46 -14.70 7.42
CA ARG A 130 -6.46 -14.97 6.40
C ARG A 130 -7.55 -13.89 6.37
N GLN A 131 -7.98 -13.44 7.54
CA GLN A 131 -9.00 -12.41 7.66
C GLN A 131 -8.55 -11.10 7.04
N LEU A 132 -7.32 -10.68 7.34
CA LEU A 132 -6.79 -9.44 6.76
C LEU A 132 -6.60 -9.58 5.26
N LEU A 133 -6.01 -10.69 4.83
CA LEU A 133 -5.75 -10.93 3.40
C LEU A 133 -7.05 -10.87 2.57
N SER A 134 -8.15 -11.35 3.13
CA SER A 134 -9.44 -11.32 2.43
C SER A 134 -9.99 -9.90 2.23
N ARG A 135 -9.46 -8.92 2.95
CA ARG A 135 -9.86 -7.50 2.83
C ARG A 135 -8.93 -6.71 1.91
N LEU A 136 -7.88 -7.35 1.38
CA LEU A 136 -6.87 -6.67 0.58
C LEU A 136 -6.89 -7.17 -0.85
N HIS A 137 -6.71 -6.26 -1.80
CA HIS A 137 -6.42 -6.63 -3.19
C HIS A 137 -4.92 -6.77 -3.33
N VAL A 138 -4.45 -7.94 -3.74
CA VAL A 138 -3.02 -8.20 -3.87
C VAL A 138 -2.55 -7.83 -5.27
N LEU A 139 -1.54 -6.96 -5.33
CA LEU A 139 -0.86 -6.61 -6.57
C LEU A 139 0.57 -7.14 -6.48
N ARG A 140 0.93 -7.97 -7.44
CA ARG A 140 2.29 -8.53 -7.49
C ARG A 140 3.17 -7.64 -8.32
N LEU A 141 4.23 -7.11 -7.70
CA LEU A 141 5.25 -6.34 -8.40
C LEU A 141 6.37 -7.29 -8.80
N ARG A 142 6.95 -6.99 -9.94
CA ARG A 142 8.08 -7.77 -10.48
C ARG A 142 9.39 -7.07 -10.14
N GLN A 143 10.45 -7.85 -10.04
CA GLN A 143 11.78 -7.28 -9.93
C GLN A 143 12.01 -6.39 -11.13
N LEU A 144 12.61 -5.21 -10.90
CA LEU A 144 12.90 -4.29 -12.00
C LEU A 144 13.83 -4.98 -12.99
N GLY A 145 13.37 -5.01 -14.24
CA GLY A 145 14.12 -5.68 -15.28
C GLY A 145 15.40 -4.95 -15.62
N ARG A 146 16.38 -5.68 -16.07
CA ARG A 146 17.55 -5.09 -16.69
C ARG A 146 17.34 -5.05 -18.20
N PRO A 147 17.84 -4.02 -18.83
CA PRO A 147 17.77 -3.95 -20.29
C PRO A 147 18.47 -5.16 -20.91
#